data_dab789928ed4193d9a48a8c2af413719
#
_entry.id   dab789928ed4193d9a48a8c2af413719
#
_cell.length_a   1.000
_cell.length_b   1.000
_cell.length_c   1.000
_cell.angle_alpha   90.00
_cell.angle_beta   90.00
_cell.angle_gamma   90.00
#
_symmetry.space_group_name_H-M   'P 1'
#
loop_
_entity.id
_entity.type
_entity.pdbx_description
1 polymer ?
#
loop_
_entity_poly.entity_id
_entity_poly.type
_entity_poly.pdbx_seq_one_letter_code
_entity_poly.pdbx_strand_id
1 'polypeptide(L)'
;MPRQFPLELTRNIGIMAHIDAGKTTTTERILFYTGVNYKIGETHDGAATMDYMEQEQERGITITSAATTCAWNGNRINIIDTPGHVDFTVEVERSLRVLDGSVTVLCAKGGVEPQSETVWHQADKYHVPRMAYVNKMDIMGADFYHVIDMMKDRLKCNAVPIQLPIGAEDDFKGLIDLVEMKAYIYNDNLGKDISVIEIPDDMKDRAEEYRNNLIEAISEFDDAIMEAYLEGKEIEISTIKTALRKAVLAVKIIPVCCGTSYRNKGVQKLLDAVVDYM
;
A
#
# COMPACT_ATOMS: atom_id res chain seq x y z
N MET A 1 4.64 14.73 -30.13
CA MET A 1 3.40 15.07 -29.42
C MET A 1 3.75 15.44 -27.98
N PRO A 2 3.18 16.48 -27.39
CA PRO A 2 3.39 16.76 -25.97
C PRO A 2 2.83 15.59 -25.14
N ARG A 3 3.48 15.30 -24.01
CA ARG A 3 3.00 14.26 -23.06
C ARG A 3 1.68 14.69 -22.45
N GLN A 4 0.73 13.76 -22.32
CA GLN A 4 -0.55 14.03 -21.66
C GLN A 4 -0.38 14.30 -20.17
N PHE A 5 0.60 13.63 -19.52
CA PHE A 5 1.00 13.84 -18.14
C PHE A 5 2.49 14.20 -18.07
N PRO A 6 2.88 15.23 -17.28
CA PRO A 6 4.29 15.48 -16.97
C PRO A 6 4.92 14.32 -16.21
N LEU A 7 6.25 14.21 -16.24
CA LEU A 7 6.96 13.13 -15.53
C LEU A 7 6.74 13.19 -14.01
N GLU A 8 6.67 14.39 -13.47
CA GLU A 8 6.44 14.64 -12.03
C GLU A 8 5.08 14.08 -11.53
N LEU A 9 4.11 13.95 -12.45
CA LEU A 9 2.79 13.38 -12.17
C LEU A 9 2.66 11.94 -12.69
N THR A 10 3.77 11.27 -13.00
CA THR A 10 3.78 9.88 -13.45
C THR A 10 4.45 9.00 -12.41
N ARG A 11 3.86 7.83 -12.11
CA ARG A 11 4.35 6.84 -11.15
C ARG A 11 4.39 5.46 -11.81
N ASN A 12 5.55 4.82 -11.83
CA ASN A 12 5.71 3.43 -12.26
C ASN A 12 5.77 2.56 -11.01
N ILE A 13 4.68 1.88 -10.68
CA ILE A 13 4.53 1.17 -9.41
C ILE A 13 4.48 -0.33 -9.64
N GLY A 14 5.36 -1.06 -8.96
CA GLY A 14 5.31 -2.52 -8.88
C GLY A 14 4.37 -2.98 -7.77
N ILE A 15 3.56 -4.00 -8.03
CA ILE A 15 2.79 -4.66 -6.97
C ILE A 15 3.43 -6.01 -6.71
N MET A 16 3.92 -6.20 -5.48
CA MET A 16 4.65 -7.37 -5.03
C MET A 16 3.87 -8.07 -3.92
N ALA A 17 3.84 -9.38 -3.93
CA ALA A 17 3.16 -10.16 -2.89
C ALA A 17 3.66 -11.60 -2.91
N HIS A 18 3.52 -12.30 -1.78
CA HIS A 18 3.56 -13.76 -1.82
C HIS A 18 2.26 -14.33 -2.43
N ILE A 19 2.27 -15.63 -2.73
CA ILE A 19 1.10 -16.35 -3.25
C ILE A 19 -0.06 -16.18 -2.24
N ASP A 20 -1.25 -15.90 -2.76
CA ASP A 20 -2.48 -15.71 -1.98
C ASP A 20 -2.51 -14.50 -1.04
N ALA A 21 -1.55 -13.58 -1.04
CA ALA A 21 -1.69 -12.32 -0.28
C ALA A 21 -2.76 -11.38 -0.85
N GLY A 22 -3.24 -11.65 -2.06
CA GLY A 22 -4.26 -10.86 -2.74
C GLY A 22 -3.70 -9.82 -3.69
N LYS A 23 -2.55 -10.10 -4.34
CA LYS A 23 -1.94 -9.23 -5.35
C LYS A 23 -2.92 -8.92 -6.48
N THR A 24 -3.37 -9.93 -7.21
CA THR A 24 -4.29 -9.78 -8.35
C THR A 24 -5.60 -9.10 -7.91
N THR A 25 -6.16 -9.48 -6.76
CA THR A 25 -7.37 -8.84 -6.22
C THR A 25 -7.13 -7.34 -5.97
N THR A 26 -5.98 -6.97 -5.40
CA THR A 26 -5.66 -5.55 -5.14
C THR A 26 -5.50 -4.78 -6.44
N THR A 27 -4.80 -5.33 -7.42
CA THR A 27 -4.63 -4.72 -8.75
C THR A 27 -5.97 -4.53 -9.45
N GLU A 28 -6.83 -5.55 -9.47
CA GLU A 28 -8.18 -5.45 -10.06
C GLU A 28 -9.04 -4.37 -9.39
N ARG A 29 -8.96 -4.21 -8.06
CA ARG A 29 -9.66 -3.14 -7.34
C ARG A 29 -9.11 -1.76 -7.67
N ILE A 30 -7.79 -1.63 -7.83
CA ILE A 30 -7.18 -0.38 -8.31
C ILE A 30 -7.73 -0.03 -9.69
N LEU A 31 -7.76 -0.97 -10.63
CA LEU A 31 -8.27 -0.76 -11.97
C LEU A 31 -9.77 -0.41 -11.99
N PHE A 32 -10.55 -1.01 -11.08
CA PHE A 32 -11.96 -0.68 -10.92
C PHE A 32 -12.17 0.75 -10.41
N TYR A 33 -11.49 1.17 -9.34
CA TYR A 33 -11.65 2.51 -8.78
C TYR A 33 -11.11 3.62 -9.68
N THR A 34 -10.14 3.33 -10.50
CA THR A 34 -9.59 4.26 -11.49
C THR A 34 -10.40 4.29 -12.80
N GLY A 35 -11.46 3.49 -12.90
CA GLY A 35 -12.37 3.48 -14.06
C GLY A 35 -11.80 2.78 -15.30
N VAL A 36 -10.70 2.05 -15.19
CA VAL A 36 -10.15 1.23 -16.27
C VAL A 36 -11.02 0.00 -16.49
N ASN A 37 -11.46 -0.64 -15.39
CA ASN A 37 -12.41 -1.76 -15.44
C ASN A 37 -13.81 -1.32 -15.03
N TYR A 38 -14.81 -1.72 -15.80
CA TYR A 38 -16.23 -1.43 -15.52
C TYR A 38 -16.86 -2.41 -14.54
N LYS A 39 -16.27 -3.59 -14.38
CA LYS A 39 -16.72 -4.64 -13.46
C LYS A 39 -15.57 -5.03 -12.55
N ILE A 40 -15.91 -5.45 -11.34
CA ILE A 40 -14.99 -6.08 -10.43
C ILE A 40 -14.71 -7.48 -10.97
N GLY A 41 -13.49 -7.71 -11.49
CA GLY A 41 -13.01 -9.04 -11.85
C GLY A 41 -12.74 -9.85 -10.58
N GLU A 42 -13.24 -11.09 -10.51
CA GLU A 42 -12.87 -12.05 -9.48
C GLU A 42 -11.86 -13.04 -10.04
N THR A 43 -10.80 -13.28 -9.29
CA THR A 43 -9.71 -14.19 -9.68
C THR A 43 -10.19 -15.63 -9.86
N HIS A 44 -11.22 -16.03 -9.11
CA HIS A 44 -11.81 -17.38 -9.19
C HIS A 44 -12.64 -17.64 -10.47
N ASP A 45 -13.09 -16.57 -11.15
CA ASP A 45 -13.89 -16.69 -12.38
C ASP A 45 -13.06 -16.55 -13.67
N GLY A 46 -11.72 -16.46 -13.57
CA GLY A 46 -10.83 -16.28 -14.71
C GLY A 46 -11.00 -14.95 -15.44
N ALA A 47 -11.59 -13.96 -14.78
CA ALA A 47 -11.94 -12.65 -15.35
C ALA A 47 -10.94 -11.54 -15.00
N ALA A 48 -9.77 -11.88 -14.47
CA ALA A 48 -8.75 -10.91 -14.09
C ALA A 48 -8.06 -10.31 -15.33
N THR A 49 -8.03 -9.00 -15.42
CA THR A 49 -7.50 -8.25 -16.57
C THR A 49 -5.98 -8.39 -16.72
N MET A 50 -5.27 -8.59 -15.61
CA MET A 50 -3.81 -8.66 -15.60
C MET A 50 -3.28 -10.09 -15.85
N ASP A 51 -4.04 -11.13 -15.49
CA ASP A 51 -3.69 -12.53 -15.73
C ASP A 51 -4.25 -12.94 -17.11
N TYR A 52 -3.54 -12.54 -18.18
CA TYR A 52 -4.02 -12.73 -19.57
C TYR A 52 -3.66 -14.09 -20.17
N MET A 53 -2.74 -14.84 -19.55
CA MET A 53 -2.35 -16.18 -20.01
C MET A 53 -3.28 -17.23 -19.40
N GLU A 54 -3.71 -18.20 -20.21
CA GLU A 54 -4.54 -19.32 -19.77
C GLU A 54 -3.93 -20.07 -18.57
N GLN A 55 -2.60 -20.21 -18.57
CA GLN A 55 -1.86 -20.84 -17.48
C GLN A 55 -1.82 -20.02 -16.18
N GLU A 56 -1.87 -18.69 -16.28
CA GLU A 56 -1.98 -17.79 -15.12
C GLU A 56 -3.37 -17.91 -14.50
N GLN A 57 -4.39 -17.94 -15.33
CA GLN A 57 -5.79 -18.09 -14.91
C GLN A 57 -6.06 -19.46 -14.27
N GLU A 58 -5.54 -20.54 -14.87
CA GLU A 58 -5.68 -21.90 -14.33
C GLU A 58 -5.00 -22.08 -12.97
N ARG A 59 -3.83 -21.46 -12.78
CA ARG A 59 -3.01 -21.62 -11.57
C ARG A 59 -3.23 -20.53 -10.53
N GLY A 60 -3.88 -19.42 -10.89
CA GLY A 60 -4.06 -18.27 -10.03
C GLY A 60 -2.76 -17.55 -9.65
N ILE A 61 -1.71 -17.66 -10.49
CA ILE A 61 -0.40 -17.03 -10.27
C ILE A 61 0.02 -16.23 -11.48
N THR A 62 0.64 -15.07 -11.25
CA THR A 62 1.25 -14.27 -12.33
C THR A 62 2.58 -14.89 -12.74
N ILE A 63 2.73 -15.17 -14.02
CA ILE A 63 3.94 -15.76 -14.63
C ILE A 63 4.74 -14.67 -15.33
N THR A 64 4.07 -13.81 -16.11
CA THR A 64 4.71 -12.75 -16.90
C THR A 64 4.31 -11.39 -16.37
N SER A 65 5.28 -10.46 -16.31
CA SER A 65 4.98 -9.09 -15.90
C SER A 65 4.04 -8.41 -16.90
N ALA A 66 2.90 -7.95 -16.43
CA ALA A 66 1.94 -7.18 -17.19
C ALA A 66 1.99 -5.71 -16.76
N ALA A 67 1.79 -4.79 -17.70
CA ALA A 67 1.75 -3.37 -17.40
C ALA A 67 0.40 -2.77 -17.80
N THR A 68 -0.23 -2.08 -16.88
CA THR A 68 -1.49 -1.37 -17.12
C THR A 68 -1.37 0.07 -16.62
N THR A 69 -2.01 1.00 -17.33
CA THR A 69 -2.02 2.41 -16.98
C THR A 69 -3.38 2.83 -16.46
N CYS A 70 -3.37 3.55 -15.35
CA CYS A 70 -4.57 4.20 -14.80
C CYS A 70 -4.25 5.64 -14.36
N ALA A 71 -5.28 6.38 -13.97
CA ALA A 71 -5.14 7.74 -13.46
C ALA A 71 -5.84 7.88 -12.10
N TRP A 72 -5.20 8.58 -11.16
CA TRP A 72 -5.75 8.86 -9.84
C TRP A 72 -5.30 10.24 -9.35
N ASN A 73 -6.25 11.05 -8.87
CA ASN A 73 -5.97 12.41 -8.36
C ASN A 73 -5.05 13.25 -9.26
N GLY A 74 -5.31 13.22 -10.58
CA GLY A 74 -4.53 13.97 -11.57
C GLY A 74 -3.16 13.38 -11.90
N ASN A 75 -2.79 12.24 -11.33
CA ASN A 75 -1.55 11.53 -11.61
C ASN A 75 -1.80 10.33 -12.52
N ARG A 76 -0.80 10.01 -13.34
CA ARG A 76 -0.75 8.78 -14.11
C ARG A 76 -0.02 7.71 -13.30
N ILE A 77 -0.63 6.56 -13.15
CA ILE A 77 -0.04 5.41 -12.48
C ILE A 77 0.09 4.28 -13.50
N ASN A 78 1.32 3.85 -13.76
CA ASN A 78 1.59 2.64 -14.52
C ASN A 78 1.83 1.52 -13.51
N ILE A 79 0.92 0.56 -13.47
CA ILE A 79 1.03 -0.61 -12.60
C ILE A 79 1.79 -1.68 -13.37
N ILE A 80 2.87 -2.14 -12.78
CA ILE A 80 3.66 -3.26 -13.29
C ILE A 80 3.42 -4.42 -12.34
N ASP A 81 2.63 -5.39 -12.79
CA ASP A 81 2.37 -6.59 -12.02
C ASP A 81 3.59 -7.51 -12.08
N THR A 82 4.22 -7.73 -10.93
CA THR A 82 5.45 -8.53 -10.85
C THR A 82 5.13 -9.93 -10.34
N PRO A 83 5.69 -10.99 -10.97
CA PRO A 83 5.55 -12.35 -10.44
C PRO A 83 5.99 -12.43 -8.98
N GLY A 84 5.19 -13.09 -8.14
CA GLY A 84 5.51 -13.31 -6.71
C GLY A 84 6.29 -14.59 -6.43
N HIS A 85 6.57 -15.41 -7.47
CA HIS A 85 7.19 -16.70 -7.30
C HIS A 85 8.71 -16.64 -7.48
N VAL A 86 9.44 -17.36 -6.64
CA VAL A 86 10.92 -17.39 -6.66
C VAL A 86 11.52 -17.88 -7.99
N ASP A 87 10.79 -18.67 -8.75
CA ASP A 87 11.25 -19.20 -10.05
C ASP A 87 11.35 -18.10 -11.12
N PHE A 88 10.70 -16.98 -10.95
CA PHE A 88 10.65 -15.86 -11.91
C PHE A 88 11.57 -14.69 -11.53
N THR A 89 12.68 -14.97 -10.86
CA THR A 89 13.65 -13.98 -10.36
C THR A 89 14.09 -12.97 -11.44
N VAL A 90 14.31 -13.43 -12.67
CA VAL A 90 14.74 -12.56 -13.77
C VAL A 90 13.68 -11.55 -14.18
N GLU A 91 12.41 -11.94 -14.20
CA GLU A 91 11.29 -11.04 -14.52
C GLU A 91 11.08 -10.01 -13.40
N VAL A 92 11.23 -10.43 -12.14
CA VAL A 92 11.18 -9.52 -10.99
C VAL A 92 12.33 -8.50 -11.09
N GLU A 93 13.56 -8.92 -11.35
CA GLU A 93 14.71 -8.01 -11.48
C GLU A 93 14.58 -7.03 -12.64
N ARG A 94 14.00 -7.45 -13.77
CA ARG A 94 13.73 -6.56 -14.91
C ARG A 94 12.69 -5.50 -14.54
N SER A 95 11.62 -5.89 -13.85
CA SER A 95 10.58 -4.97 -13.39
C SER A 95 11.13 -3.96 -12.41
N LEU A 96 11.93 -4.37 -11.42
CA LEU A 96 12.52 -3.50 -10.40
C LEU A 96 13.34 -2.33 -10.97
N ARG A 97 13.95 -2.51 -12.14
CA ARG A 97 14.79 -1.46 -12.78
C ARG A 97 14.01 -0.27 -13.34
N VAL A 98 12.72 -0.44 -13.57
CA VAL A 98 11.86 0.59 -14.18
C VAL A 98 10.85 1.17 -13.21
N LEU A 99 10.83 0.69 -11.96
CA LEU A 99 9.91 1.14 -10.93
C LEU A 99 10.39 2.43 -10.27
N ASP A 100 9.47 3.37 -10.07
CA ASP A 100 9.64 4.53 -9.19
C ASP A 100 9.39 4.15 -7.74
N GLY A 101 8.57 3.11 -7.52
CA GLY A 101 8.27 2.57 -6.21
C GLY A 101 7.53 1.24 -6.29
N SER A 102 7.30 0.59 -5.16
CA SER A 102 6.54 -0.65 -5.08
C SER A 102 5.61 -0.72 -3.88
N VAL A 103 4.48 -1.40 -4.07
CA VAL A 103 3.54 -1.77 -3.01
C VAL A 103 3.73 -3.24 -2.69
N THR A 104 4.17 -3.54 -1.48
CA THR A 104 4.26 -4.91 -0.99
C THR A 104 2.97 -5.27 -0.26
N VAL A 105 2.20 -6.18 -0.85
CA VAL A 105 0.95 -6.67 -0.27
C VAL A 105 1.25 -7.83 0.67
N LEU A 106 0.93 -7.67 1.93
CA LEU A 106 1.12 -8.66 2.99
C LEU A 106 -0.25 -9.15 3.49
N CYS A 107 -0.38 -10.43 3.77
CA CYS A 107 -1.60 -10.98 4.38
C CYS A 107 -1.65 -10.64 5.87
N ALA A 108 -2.76 -10.07 6.37
CA ALA A 108 -2.91 -9.72 7.79
C ALA A 108 -2.77 -10.90 8.77
N LYS A 109 -2.99 -12.13 8.29
CA LYS A 109 -2.81 -13.35 9.07
C LYS A 109 -1.41 -13.96 8.93
N GLY A 110 -0.90 -14.06 7.69
CA GLY A 110 0.40 -14.70 7.39
C GLY A 110 1.59 -13.78 7.61
N GLY A 111 1.37 -12.48 7.47
CA GLY A 111 2.42 -11.46 7.60
C GLY A 111 3.53 -11.62 6.58
N VAL A 112 4.77 -11.61 7.04
CA VAL A 112 5.97 -11.76 6.21
C VAL A 112 6.26 -13.24 6.00
N GLU A 113 6.20 -13.69 4.76
CA GLU A 113 6.50 -15.06 4.35
C GLU A 113 7.84 -15.13 3.58
N PRO A 114 8.48 -16.32 3.43
CA PRO A 114 9.79 -16.45 2.80
C PRO A 114 9.87 -15.87 1.38
N GLN A 115 8.78 -15.97 0.61
CA GLN A 115 8.71 -15.38 -0.73
C GLN A 115 8.71 -13.84 -0.68
N SER A 116 8.01 -13.26 0.32
CA SER A 116 8.03 -11.81 0.56
C SER A 116 9.43 -11.34 0.91
N GLU A 117 10.17 -12.07 1.73
CA GLU A 117 11.56 -11.74 2.10
C GLU A 117 12.47 -11.72 0.87
N THR A 118 12.34 -12.73 -0.02
CA THR A 118 13.16 -12.82 -1.24
C THR A 118 12.96 -11.60 -2.14
N VAL A 119 11.70 -11.25 -2.44
CA VAL A 119 11.36 -10.10 -3.30
C VAL A 119 11.76 -8.79 -2.62
N TRP A 120 11.62 -8.71 -1.31
CA TRP A 120 12.04 -7.56 -0.51
C TRP A 120 13.54 -7.28 -0.63
N HIS A 121 14.39 -8.31 -0.45
CA HIS A 121 15.83 -8.17 -0.59
C HIS A 121 16.27 -7.84 -2.03
N GLN A 122 15.52 -8.31 -3.03
CA GLN A 122 15.77 -7.88 -4.41
C GLN A 122 15.48 -6.38 -4.59
N ALA A 123 14.38 -5.88 -4.01
CA ALA A 123 14.08 -4.45 -4.04
C ALA A 123 15.11 -3.61 -3.26
N ASP A 124 15.71 -4.13 -2.18
CA ASP A 124 16.83 -3.49 -1.48
C ASP A 124 18.03 -3.30 -2.40
N LYS A 125 18.39 -4.33 -3.16
CA LYS A 125 19.51 -4.30 -4.12
C LYS A 125 19.37 -3.19 -5.15
N TYR A 126 18.14 -2.88 -5.57
CA TYR A 126 17.84 -1.84 -6.55
C TYR A 126 17.42 -0.50 -5.92
N HIS A 127 17.45 -0.38 -4.60
CA HIS A 127 17.04 0.82 -3.85
C HIS A 127 15.66 1.34 -4.24
N VAL A 128 14.72 0.42 -4.49
CA VAL A 128 13.35 0.79 -4.88
C VAL A 128 12.59 1.28 -3.65
N PRO A 129 12.03 2.51 -3.66
CA PRO A 129 11.13 2.99 -2.62
C PRO A 129 9.94 2.04 -2.45
N ARG A 130 9.49 1.83 -1.22
CA ARG A 130 8.43 0.86 -0.93
C ARG A 130 7.42 1.38 0.06
N MET A 131 6.20 0.87 -0.06
CA MET A 131 5.20 0.87 0.98
C MET A 131 4.64 -0.52 1.18
N ALA A 132 4.11 -0.80 2.35
CA ALA A 132 3.42 -2.04 2.65
C ALA A 132 1.90 -1.82 2.70
N TYR A 133 1.16 -2.80 2.23
CA TYR A 133 -0.30 -2.86 2.34
C TYR A 133 -0.69 -4.17 3.03
N VAL A 134 -1.12 -4.06 4.28
CA VAL A 134 -1.63 -5.20 5.06
C VAL A 134 -3.06 -5.47 4.63
N ASN A 135 -3.20 -6.47 3.76
CA ASN A 135 -4.44 -6.87 3.11
C ASN A 135 -5.13 -8.01 3.87
N LYS A 136 -6.39 -8.26 3.54
CA LYS A 136 -7.21 -9.30 4.17
C LYS A 136 -7.47 -9.06 5.66
N MET A 137 -7.70 -7.81 6.04
CA MET A 137 -8.07 -7.47 7.42
C MET A 137 -9.39 -8.08 7.88
N ASP A 138 -10.16 -8.65 6.94
CA ASP A 138 -11.47 -9.29 7.15
C ASP A 138 -11.42 -10.79 7.43
N ILE A 139 -10.27 -11.42 7.42
CA ILE A 139 -10.17 -12.88 7.65
C ILE A 139 -9.89 -13.20 9.12
N MET A 140 -10.32 -14.37 9.55
CA MET A 140 -10.06 -14.87 10.91
C MET A 140 -8.55 -15.00 11.19
N GLY A 141 -8.10 -14.40 12.28
CA GLY A 141 -6.70 -14.33 12.68
C GLY A 141 -5.93 -13.16 12.06
N ALA A 142 -6.62 -12.16 11.49
CA ALA A 142 -6.00 -10.94 10.99
C ALA A 142 -5.46 -10.10 12.15
N ASP A 143 -4.15 -9.79 12.12
CA ASP A 143 -3.48 -8.95 13.11
C ASP A 143 -2.50 -7.98 12.43
N PHE A 144 -2.93 -6.73 12.30
CA PHE A 144 -2.15 -5.66 11.69
C PHE A 144 -0.83 -5.38 12.43
N TYR A 145 -0.90 -5.35 13.77
CA TYR A 145 0.24 -4.98 14.60
C TYR A 145 1.31 -6.07 14.59
N HIS A 146 0.89 -7.32 14.63
CA HIS A 146 1.78 -8.46 14.48
C HIS A 146 2.53 -8.44 13.14
N VAL A 147 1.86 -8.07 12.04
CA VAL A 147 2.52 -7.94 10.73
C VAL A 147 3.60 -6.85 10.75
N ILE A 148 3.36 -5.71 11.42
CA ILE A 148 4.35 -4.65 11.57
C ILE A 148 5.58 -5.16 12.36
N ASP A 149 5.35 -5.90 13.44
CA ASP A 149 6.43 -6.48 14.23
C ASP A 149 7.24 -7.49 13.40
N MET A 150 6.57 -8.34 12.60
CA MET A 150 7.24 -9.24 11.66
C MET A 150 8.07 -8.47 10.61
N MET A 151 7.57 -7.35 10.09
CA MET A 151 8.32 -6.51 9.15
C MET A 151 9.60 -5.97 9.80
N LYS A 152 9.52 -5.46 11.02
CA LYS A 152 10.68 -4.97 11.76
C LYS A 152 11.68 -6.09 12.06
N ASP A 153 11.18 -7.26 12.47
CA ASP A 153 12.02 -8.39 12.87
C ASP A 153 12.65 -9.13 11.70
N ARG A 154 11.89 -9.45 10.68
CA ARG A 154 12.33 -10.30 9.56
C ARG A 154 12.91 -9.51 8.41
N LEU A 155 12.29 -8.37 8.05
CA LEU A 155 12.76 -7.52 6.95
C LEU A 155 13.75 -6.45 7.40
N LYS A 156 13.94 -6.28 8.72
CA LYS A 156 14.84 -5.27 9.31
C LYS A 156 14.61 -3.86 8.77
N CYS A 157 13.36 -3.54 8.47
CA CYS A 157 12.97 -2.26 7.90
C CYS A 157 12.31 -1.34 8.93
N ASN A 158 12.36 -0.04 8.67
CA ASN A 158 11.64 0.96 9.46
C ASN A 158 10.19 1.04 9.00
N ALA A 159 9.37 0.05 9.41
CA ALA A 159 7.94 0.01 9.12
C ALA A 159 7.19 1.01 10.00
N VAL A 160 6.60 2.03 9.38
CA VAL A 160 5.89 3.12 10.05
C VAL A 160 4.43 3.12 9.59
N PRO A 161 3.46 2.78 10.45
CA PRO A 161 2.06 2.90 10.12
C PRO A 161 1.67 4.35 9.78
N ILE A 162 0.99 4.51 8.65
CA ILE A 162 0.32 5.75 8.28
C ILE A 162 -1.20 5.61 8.37
N GLN A 163 -1.67 4.40 8.62
CA GLN A 163 -3.06 4.06 8.84
C GLN A 163 -3.17 3.04 9.98
N LEU A 164 -4.29 3.07 10.72
CA LEU A 164 -4.65 2.04 11.68
C LEU A 164 -6.00 1.42 11.31
N PRO A 165 -6.19 0.11 11.48
CA PRO A 165 -7.47 -0.53 11.21
C PRO A 165 -8.50 -0.20 12.29
N ILE A 166 -9.76 0.00 11.88
CA ILE A 166 -10.91 0.09 12.78
C ILE A 166 -11.61 -1.26 12.76
N GLY A 167 -11.41 -2.04 13.83
CA GLY A 167 -11.80 -3.43 13.91
C GLY A 167 -10.85 -4.37 13.15
N ALA A 168 -11.13 -5.65 13.27
CA ALA A 168 -10.45 -6.73 12.55
C ALA A 168 -11.44 -7.84 12.25
N GLU A 169 -11.10 -8.75 11.35
CA GLU A 169 -11.97 -9.87 10.95
C GLU A 169 -13.34 -9.37 10.44
N ASP A 170 -14.43 -9.97 10.86
CA ASP A 170 -15.79 -9.57 10.49
C ASP A 170 -16.16 -8.14 10.95
N ASP A 171 -15.47 -7.64 11.99
CA ASP A 171 -15.67 -6.30 12.55
C ASP A 171 -14.82 -5.21 11.85
N PHE A 172 -14.05 -5.55 10.82
CA PHE A 172 -13.28 -4.58 10.07
C PHE A 172 -14.20 -3.61 9.30
N LYS A 173 -14.31 -2.37 9.79
CA LYS A 173 -15.23 -1.34 9.26
C LYS A 173 -14.54 -0.28 8.42
N GLY A 174 -13.25 -0.04 8.66
CA GLY A 174 -12.54 1.06 8.01
C GLY A 174 -11.14 1.24 8.57
N LEU A 175 -10.64 2.45 8.43
CA LEU A 175 -9.28 2.80 8.85
C LEU A 175 -9.21 4.23 9.41
N ILE A 176 -8.21 4.48 10.23
CA ILE A 176 -7.79 5.81 10.66
C ILE A 176 -6.60 6.23 9.80
N ASP A 177 -6.67 7.40 9.22
CA ASP A 177 -5.53 8.06 8.56
C ASP A 177 -4.75 8.87 9.59
N LEU A 178 -3.52 8.47 9.88
CA LEU A 178 -2.68 9.11 10.89
C LEU A 178 -2.07 10.45 10.42
N VAL A 179 -2.06 10.69 9.12
CA VAL A 179 -1.60 11.97 8.57
C VAL A 179 -2.68 13.04 8.69
N GLU A 180 -3.92 12.68 8.42
CA GLU A 180 -5.07 13.58 8.47
C GLU A 180 -5.78 13.58 9.83
N MET A 181 -5.51 12.57 10.68
CA MET A 181 -6.18 12.31 11.96
C MET A 181 -7.70 12.25 11.81
N LYS A 182 -8.15 11.47 10.84
CA LYS A 182 -9.55 11.20 10.52
C LYS A 182 -9.81 9.71 10.37
N ALA A 183 -11.04 9.31 10.66
CA ALA A 183 -11.50 7.93 10.46
C ALA A 183 -12.35 7.82 9.18
N TYR A 184 -12.09 6.79 8.41
CA TYR A 184 -12.76 6.46 7.15
C TYR A 184 -13.55 5.17 7.33
N ILE A 185 -14.87 5.25 7.34
CA ILE A 185 -15.78 4.12 7.51
C ILE A 185 -16.43 3.79 6.17
N TYR A 186 -16.37 2.54 5.78
CA TYR A 186 -16.95 2.04 4.53
C TYR A 186 -18.34 1.49 4.80
N ASN A 187 -19.37 2.14 4.22
CA ASN A 187 -20.78 1.86 4.49
C ASN A 187 -21.39 0.85 3.51
N ASP A 188 -20.74 0.64 2.35
CA ASP A 188 -21.24 -0.26 1.31
C ASP A 188 -20.23 -1.35 0.93
N ASN A 189 -20.70 -2.38 0.26
CA ASN A 189 -19.86 -3.50 -0.18
C ASN A 189 -18.97 -3.16 -1.40
N LEU A 190 -19.25 -2.05 -2.10
CA LEU A 190 -18.46 -1.60 -3.24
C LEU A 190 -17.37 -0.60 -2.85
N GLY A 191 -17.31 -0.20 -1.57
CA GLY A 191 -16.35 0.77 -1.07
C GLY A 191 -16.51 2.17 -1.68
N LYS A 192 -17.70 2.53 -2.19
CA LYS A 192 -17.99 3.83 -2.81
C LYS A 192 -18.56 4.83 -1.83
N ASP A 193 -19.31 4.34 -0.86
CA ASP A 193 -19.90 5.16 0.22
C ASP A 193 -18.96 5.13 1.43
N ILE A 194 -18.21 6.22 1.59
CA ILE A 194 -17.21 6.37 2.64
C ILE A 194 -17.60 7.56 3.51
N SER A 195 -17.84 7.31 4.79
CA SER A 195 -18.01 8.36 5.79
C SER A 195 -16.68 8.76 6.38
N VAL A 196 -16.36 10.06 6.34
CA VAL A 196 -15.20 10.63 7.03
C VAL A 196 -15.69 11.22 8.34
N ILE A 197 -15.19 10.67 9.44
CA ILE A 197 -15.63 11.03 10.79
C ILE A 197 -14.43 11.32 11.70
N GLU A 198 -14.68 11.86 12.88
CA GLU A 198 -13.67 11.96 13.94
C GLU A 198 -13.25 10.55 14.39
N ILE A 199 -12.02 10.43 14.90
CA ILE A 199 -11.50 9.16 15.42
C ILE A 199 -12.37 8.72 16.60
N PRO A 200 -12.82 7.43 16.62
CA PRO A 200 -13.57 6.87 17.74
C PRO A 200 -12.83 7.04 19.07
N ASP A 201 -13.58 7.35 20.16
CA ASP A 201 -12.99 7.70 21.45
C ASP A 201 -12.10 6.59 22.02
N ASP A 202 -12.44 5.34 21.80
CA ASP A 202 -11.67 4.16 22.22
C ASP A 202 -10.36 3.96 21.44
N MET A 203 -10.18 4.67 20.32
CA MET A 203 -8.99 4.59 19.48
C MET A 203 -8.13 5.86 19.50
N LYS A 204 -8.58 6.94 20.13
CA LYS A 204 -7.88 8.23 20.15
C LYS A 204 -6.46 8.12 20.71
N ASP A 205 -6.30 7.55 21.90
CA ASP A 205 -4.99 7.41 22.55
C ASP A 205 -4.01 6.64 21.69
N ARG A 206 -4.48 5.55 21.07
CA ARG A 206 -3.66 4.75 20.16
C ARG A 206 -3.32 5.52 18.88
N ALA A 207 -4.27 6.23 18.31
CA ALA A 207 -4.02 7.04 17.11
C ALA A 207 -3.01 8.17 17.38
N GLU A 208 -3.09 8.81 18.54
CA GLU A 208 -2.12 9.84 18.96
C GLU A 208 -0.72 9.24 19.17
N GLU A 209 -0.61 8.08 19.84
CA GLU A 209 0.66 7.37 20.00
C GLU A 209 1.31 7.07 18.64
N TYR A 210 0.56 6.46 17.72
CA TYR A 210 1.08 6.12 16.39
C TYR A 210 1.34 7.35 15.52
N ARG A 211 0.56 8.42 15.69
CA ARG A 211 0.83 9.72 15.08
C ARG A 211 2.15 10.29 15.57
N ASN A 212 2.42 10.27 16.87
CA ASN A 212 3.67 10.74 17.44
C ASN A 212 4.86 9.93 16.93
N ASN A 213 4.74 8.60 16.86
CA ASN A 213 5.76 7.73 16.29
C ASN A 213 6.03 8.04 14.81
N LEU A 214 4.98 8.36 14.03
CA LEU A 214 5.13 8.79 12.64
C LEU A 214 5.91 10.12 12.56
N ILE A 215 5.52 11.12 13.36
CA ILE A 215 6.18 12.44 13.38
C ILE A 215 7.65 12.29 13.80
N GLU A 216 7.93 11.53 14.85
CA GLU A 216 9.30 11.22 15.29
C GLU A 216 10.12 10.60 14.16
N ALA A 217 9.57 9.59 13.46
CA ALA A 217 10.27 8.93 12.38
C ALA A 217 10.60 9.85 11.20
N ILE A 218 9.73 10.81 10.86
CA ILE A 218 9.98 11.76 9.76
C ILE A 218 10.78 12.98 10.19
N SER A 219 10.86 13.31 11.49
CA SER A 219 11.62 14.45 12.01
C SER A 219 13.12 14.33 11.75
N GLU A 220 13.64 13.10 11.64
CA GLU A 220 15.05 12.87 11.27
C GLU A 220 15.38 13.35 9.84
N PHE A 221 14.38 13.60 8.99
CA PHE A 221 14.55 13.96 7.58
C PHE A 221 14.12 15.38 7.23
N ASP A 222 13.62 16.11 8.23
CA ASP A 222 13.15 17.49 8.02
C ASP A 222 13.32 18.32 9.30
N ASP A 223 14.24 19.30 9.26
CA ASP A 223 14.59 20.13 10.40
C ASP A 223 13.41 20.96 10.92
N ALA A 224 12.50 21.40 10.04
CA ALA A 224 11.32 22.16 10.44
C ALA A 224 10.31 21.32 11.22
N ILE A 225 10.17 20.04 10.86
CA ILE A 225 9.35 19.08 11.62
C ILE A 225 10.01 18.79 12.96
N MET A 226 11.32 18.59 13.00
CA MET A 226 12.04 18.35 14.24
C MET A 226 11.87 19.52 15.22
N GLU A 227 12.04 20.75 14.75
CA GLU A 227 11.87 21.95 15.57
C GLU A 227 10.43 22.06 16.09
N ALA A 228 9.44 21.90 15.20
CA ALA A 228 8.02 21.96 15.59
C ALA A 228 7.64 20.86 16.59
N TYR A 229 8.17 19.64 16.41
CA TYR A 229 7.93 18.51 17.31
C TYR A 229 8.53 18.77 18.70
N LEU A 230 9.76 19.28 18.78
CA LEU A 230 10.43 19.61 20.06
C LEU A 230 9.73 20.75 20.80
N GLU A 231 9.17 21.70 20.06
CA GLU A 231 8.43 22.84 20.62
C GLU A 231 6.95 22.52 20.94
N GLY A 232 6.47 21.31 20.61
CA GLY A 232 5.07 20.91 20.78
C GLY A 232 4.08 21.70 19.92
N LYS A 233 4.53 22.22 18.77
CA LYS A 233 3.70 22.96 17.82
C LYS A 233 2.95 22.00 16.90
N GLU A 234 1.78 22.43 16.46
CA GLU A 234 1.02 21.72 15.43
C GLU A 234 1.77 21.81 14.09
N ILE A 235 1.87 20.66 13.40
CA ILE A 235 2.55 20.54 12.11
C ILE A 235 1.50 20.40 11.01
N GLU A 236 1.61 21.24 9.98
CA GLU A 236 0.69 21.20 8.84
C GLU A 236 0.77 19.86 8.11
N ILE A 237 -0.39 19.35 7.67
CA ILE A 237 -0.51 18.07 6.92
C ILE A 237 0.35 18.07 5.66
N SER A 238 0.41 19.20 4.94
CA SER A 238 1.25 19.37 3.74
C SER A 238 2.74 19.16 4.02
N THR A 239 3.22 19.66 5.16
CA THR A 239 4.61 19.51 5.60
C THR A 239 4.90 18.05 5.95
N ILE A 240 3.99 17.37 6.66
CA ILE A 240 4.12 15.96 6.99
C ILE A 240 4.15 15.10 5.72
N LYS A 241 3.24 15.34 4.77
CA LYS A 241 3.21 14.62 3.48
C LYS A 241 4.52 14.79 2.72
N THR A 242 5.06 16.01 2.70
CA THR A 242 6.32 16.31 2.00
C THR A 242 7.52 15.59 2.63
N ALA A 243 7.63 15.64 3.96
CA ALA A 243 8.72 14.98 4.69
C ALA A 243 8.61 13.44 4.60
N LEU A 244 7.40 12.89 4.76
CA LEU A 244 7.17 11.47 4.61
C LEU A 244 7.55 10.99 3.20
N ARG A 245 7.14 11.71 2.14
CA ARG A 245 7.56 11.40 0.77
C ARG A 245 9.08 11.40 0.63
N LYS A 246 9.76 12.42 1.15
CA LYS A 246 11.23 12.53 1.10
C LYS A 246 11.89 11.32 1.78
N ALA A 247 11.41 10.91 2.95
CA ALA A 247 11.91 9.75 3.68
C ALA A 247 11.63 8.41 2.96
N VAL A 248 10.46 8.26 2.33
CA VAL A 248 10.11 7.08 1.54
C VAL A 248 10.99 6.97 0.30
N LEU A 249 11.15 8.04 -0.48
CA LEU A 249 12.00 8.06 -1.66
C LEU A 249 13.48 7.81 -1.33
N ALA A 250 13.92 8.19 -0.13
CA ALA A 250 15.26 7.87 0.38
C ALA A 250 15.38 6.42 0.93
N VAL A 251 14.31 5.62 0.86
CA VAL A 251 14.24 4.23 1.38
C VAL A 251 14.58 4.15 2.88
N LYS A 252 14.21 5.17 3.64
CA LYS A 252 14.46 5.24 5.10
C LYS A 252 13.25 4.85 5.92
N ILE A 253 12.05 5.04 5.38
CA ILE A 253 10.78 4.71 6.01
C ILE A 253 9.98 3.88 5.03
N ILE A 254 9.29 2.87 5.56
CA ILE A 254 8.32 2.07 4.82
C ILE A 254 6.94 2.40 5.40
N PRO A 255 6.13 3.24 4.74
CA PRO A 255 4.77 3.51 5.20
C PRO A 255 3.91 2.26 5.10
N VAL A 256 3.11 2.00 6.15
CA VAL A 256 2.24 0.83 6.22
C VAL A 256 0.78 1.27 6.19
N CYS A 257 0.07 0.78 5.18
CA CYS A 257 -1.38 0.91 5.00
C CYS A 257 -2.10 -0.39 5.38
N CYS A 258 -3.41 -0.31 5.58
CA CYS A 258 -4.23 -1.49 5.86
C CYS A 258 -5.55 -1.49 5.08
N GLY A 259 -6.11 -2.69 4.88
CA GLY A 259 -7.41 -2.83 4.24
C GLY A 259 -7.77 -4.26 3.90
N THR A 260 -8.84 -4.40 3.11
CA THR A 260 -9.25 -5.66 2.50
C THR A 260 -9.70 -5.40 1.07
N SER A 261 -8.88 -5.82 0.12
CA SER A 261 -9.17 -5.65 -1.30
C SER A 261 -10.41 -6.45 -1.72
N TYR A 262 -10.61 -7.64 -1.14
CA TYR A 262 -11.79 -8.47 -1.43
C TYR A 262 -13.10 -7.79 -1.00
N ARG A 263 -13.13 -7.14 0.16
CA ARG A 263 -14.29 -6.40 0.69
C ARG A 263 -14.32 -4.93 0.25
N ASN A 264 -13.43 -4.54 -0.68
CA ASN A 264 -13.41 -3.18 -1.23
C ASN A 264 -13.18 -2.05 -0.20
N LYS A 265 -12.39 -2.29 0.85
CA LYS A 265 -12.11 -1.32 1.89
C LYS A 265 -10.61 -1.01 1.97
N GLY A 266 -10.22 0.26 1.87
CA GLY A 266 -8.84 0.74 2.03
C GLY A 266 -8.08 0.96 0.72
N VAL A 267 -8.54 0.48 -0.43
CA VAL A 267 -7.81 0.56 -1.71
C VAL A 267 -7.69 2.00 -2.22
N GLN A 268 -8.72 2.84 -2.07
CA GLN A 268 -8.65 4.24 -2.46
C GLN A 268 -7.61 5.00 -1.63
N LYS A 269 -7.56 4.75 -0.31
CA LYS A 269 -6.55 5.37 0.57
C LYS A 269 -5.14 4.82 0.31
N LEU A 270 -5.00 3.59 -0.19
CA LEU A 270 -3.73 3.08 -0.73
C LEU A 270 -3.31 3.85 -1.99
N LEU A 271 -4.25 4.13 -2.91
CA LEU A 271 -3.98 4.93 -4.11
C LEU A 271 -3.58 6.37 -3.76
N ASP A 272 -4.24 6.98 -2.78
CA ASP A 272 -3.86 8.30 -2.27
C ASP A 272 -2.42 8.26 -1.74
N ALA A 273 -2.06 7.25 -0.95
CA ALA A 273 -0.72 7.08 -0.40
C ALA A 273 0.35 6.86 -1.50
N VAL A 274 0.03 6.13 -2.57
CA VAL A 274 0.92 5.96 -3.74
C VAL A 274 1.19 7.31 -4.41
N VAL A 275 0.16 8.13 -4.60
CA VAL A 275 0.30 9.45 -5.22
C VAL A 275 1.07 10.41 -4.32
N ASP A 276 0.78 10.40 -3.03
CA ASP A 276 1.35 11.34 -2.06
C ASP A 276 2.81 11.02 -1.72
N TYR A 277 3.18 9.74 -1.64
CA TYR A 277 4.47 9.34 -1.04
C TYR A 277 5.46 8.65 -2.00
N MET A 278 5.06 8.35 -3.25
CA MET A 278 5.94 7.74 -4.25
C MET A 278 6.22 8.62 -5.47
#